data_e5c5e682dee2a6b0940484f069ece66e
#
_entry.id   e5c5e682dee2a6b0940484f069ece66e
#
_cell.length_a   1.000
_cell.length_b   1.000
_cell.length_c   1.000
_cell.angle_alpha   90.00
_cell.angle_beta   90.00
_cell.angle_gamma   90.00
#
_symmetry.space_group_name_H-M   'P 1'
#
loop_
_entity.id
_entity.type
_entity.pdbx_description
1 polymer ?
#
loop_
_entity_poly.entity_id
_entity_poly.type
_entity_poly.pdbx_seq_one_letter_code
_entity_poly.pdbx_strand_id
1 'polypeptide(L)'
;MSGQIANNIAHIHREIANCCALFGRDPSRVLLLAVSKTVHVAGVLDAVAAGVRSFGENYVQEGVEKMLTLRELEPGISGSLQWHLIGPLQSNKTRVVAEHFDWVHTIDRVKIAQRLSEQRPVNLRPLQVLLQINVDGSTQKSGIAPGDALDLALAVSALPQLRLRGLMSMPDPQADAKKTQELYSQVRELMGRINQHPHFAREPLDTLSMGMSGDMCEAIAAGATMVRIGRGVFGIRPVQG
;
A
#
# COMPACT_ATOMS: atom_id res chain seq x y z
N MET A 1 27.09 0.93 -0.19
CA MET A 1 25.66 1.27 -0.41
C MET A 1 24.76 0.75 0.71
N SER A 2 25.05 -0.40 1.34
CA SER A 2 24.20 -0.97 2.40
C SER A 2 24.01 -0.04 3.61
N GLY A 3 25.06 0.63 4.07
CA GLY A 3 24.95 1.57 5.20
C GLY A 3 24.04 2.78 4.94
N GLN A 4 23.92 3.26 3.69
CA GLN A 4 23.08 4.40 3.36
C GLN A 4 21.59 4.05 3.45
N ILE A 5 21.16 2.88 2.94
CA ILE A 5 19.77 2.44 3.02
C ILE A 5 19.36 2.24 4.48
N ALA A 6 20.21 1.61 5.30
CA ALA A 6 19.92 1.46 6.72
C ALA A 6 19.77 2.81 7.44
N ASN A 7 20.66 3.77 7.17
CA ASN A 7 20.56 5.12 7.73
C ASN A 7 19.27 5.85 7.29
N ASN A 8 18.90 5.71 6.02
CA ASN A 8 17.68 6.29 5.48
C ASN A 8 16.43 5.70 6.18
N ILE A 9 16.38 4.38 6.34
CA ILE A 9 15.28 3.69 7.04
C ILE A 9 15.19 4.16 8.49
N ALA A 10 16.31 4.22 9.20
CA ALA A 10 16.34 4.72 10.57
C ALA A 10 15.88 6.20 10.66
N HIS A 11 16.22 7.02 9.67
CA HIS A 11 15.74 8.39 9.58
C HIS A 11 14.22 8.44 9.41
N ILE A 12 13.66 7.67 8.47
CA ILE A 12 12.21 7.63 8.21
C ILE A 12 11.45 7.15 9.46
N HIS A 13 11.94 6.13 10.15
CA HIS A 13 11.30 5.69 11.40
C HIS A 13 11.28 6.79 12.47
N ARG A 14 12.35 7.60 12.57
CA ARG A 14 12.35 8.77 13.47
C ARG A 14 11.34 9.83 13.02
N GLU A 15 11.23 10.10 11.72
CA GLU A 15 10.22 11.03 11.18
C GLU A 15 8.79 10.54 11.46
N ILE A 16 8.50 9.24 11.23
CA ILE A 16 7.21 8.63 11.58
C ILE A 16 6.93 8.82 13.08
N ALA A 17 7.92 8.53 13.95
CA ALA A 17 7.76 8.68 15.40
C ALA A 17 7.50 10.13 15.79
N ASN A 18 8.24 11.09 15.21
CA ASN A 18 8.05 12.52 15.47
C ASN A 18 6.65 12.99 15.02
N CYS A 19 6.22 12.64 13.82
CA CYS A 19 4.86 12.97 13.35
C CYS A 19 3.80 12.32 14.24
N CYS A 20 3.97 11.07 14.64
CA CYS A 20 3.04 10.40 15.55
C CYS A 20 2.96 11.11 16.90
N ALA A 21 4.10 11.55 17.46
CA ALA A 21 4.14 12.26 18.73
C ALA A 21 3.37 13.60 18.67
N LEU A 22 3.48 14.35 17.55
CA LEU A 22 2.76 15.61 17.35
C LEU A 22 1.23 15.43 17.40
N PHE A 23 0.72 14.28 16.99
CA PHE A 23 -0.72 14.01 16.89
C PHE A 23 -1.22 12.95 17.90
N GLY A 24 -0.42 12.62 18.91
CA GLY A 24 -0.80 11.68 19.97
C GLY A 24 -1.05 10.25 19.46
N ARG A 25 -0.33 9.83 18.39
CA ARG A 25 -0.46 8.50 17.80
C ARG A 25 0.67 7.58 18.22
N ASP A 26 0.37 6.28 18.27
CA ASP A 26 1.37 5.24 18.46
C ASP A 26 2.11 4.96 17.13
N PRO A 27 3.45 5.16 17.05
CA PRO A 27 4.22 4.91 15.84
C PRO A 27 4.23 3.43 15.42
N SER A 28 4.02 2.50 16.35
CA SER A 28 3.91 1.07 16.02
C SER A 28 2.69 0.73 15.15
N ARG A 29 1.71 1.64 15.09
CA ARG A 29 0.51 1.54 14.26
C ARG A 29 0.69 2.10 12.85
N VAL A 30 1.89 2.56 12.49
CA VAL A 30 2.19 3.11 11.17
C VAL A 30 3.26 2.25 10.49
N LEU A 31 2.85 1.45 9.52
CA LEU A 31 3.74 0.62 8.73
C LEU A 31 4.49 1.46 7.70
N LEU A 32 5.82 1.32 7.63
CA LEU A 32 6.62 1.76 6.51
C LEU A 32 6.54 0.73 5.38
N LEU A 33 5.90 1.08 4.27
CA LEU A 33 5.95 0.33 3.02
C LEU A 33 7.08 0.90 2.15
N ALA A 34 8.18 0.14 1.99
CA ALA A 34 9.31 0.54 1.17
C ALA A 34 8.98 0.35 -0.32
N VAL A 35 8.85 1.46 -1.06
CA VAL A 35 8.50 1.41 -2.50
C VAL A 35 9.75 1.13 -3.32
N SER A 36 9.89 -0.13 -3.75
CA SER A 36 11.09 -0.68 -4.40
C SER A 36 11.02 -0.72 -5.94
N LYS A 37 10.00 -0.09 -6.56
CA LYS A 37 9.96 0.04 -8.04
C LYS A 37 11.28 0.61 -8.57
N THR A 38 11.82 0.05 -9.65
CA THR A 38 13.10 0.41 -10.27
C THR A 38 14.34 0.27 -9.35
N VAL A 39 14.21 -0.42 -8.22
CA VAL A 39 15.32 -0.72 -7.31
C VAL A 39 15.84 -2.13 -7.61
N HIS A 40 17.16 -2.28 -7.75
CA HIS A 40 17.78 -3.58 -7.94
C HIS A 40 17.63 -4.47 -6.69
N VAL A 41 17.60 -5.79 -6.87
CA VAL A 41 17.44 -6.78 -5.77
C VAL A 41 18.44 -6.56 -4.63
N ALA A 42 19.67 -6.16 -4.91
CA ALA A 42 20.66 -5.83 -3.88
C ALA A 42 20.20 -4.73 -2.93
N GLY A 43 19.51 -3.68 -3.43
CA GLY A 43 18.95 -2.64 -2.60
C GLY A 43 17.75 -3.13 -1.74
N VAL A 44 16.99 -4.09 -2.26
CA VAL A 44 15.93 -4.76 -1.48
C VAL A 44 16.55 -5.56 -0.34
N LEU A 45 17.63 -6.33 -0.60
CA LEU A 45 18.35 -7.07 0.42
C LEU A 45 18.95 -6.16 1.50
N ASP A 46 19.52 -5.01 1.11
CA ASP A 46 20.00 -4.01 2.06
C ASP A 46 18.87 -3.49 2.98
N ALA A 47 17.68 -3.26 2.43
CA ALA A 47 16.51 -2.85 3.21
C ALA A 47 15.99 -3.99 4.12
N VAL A 48 16.02 -5.24 3.65
CA VAL A 48 15.68 -6.42 4.45
C VAL A 48 16.63 -6.57 5.63
N ALA A 49 17.93 -6.38 5.41
CA ALA A 49 18.96 -6.40 6.47
C ALA A 49 18.73 -5.28 7.50
N ALA A 50 18.19 -4.13 7.08
CA ALA A 50 17.78 -3.04 7.95
C ALA A 50 16.39 -3.22 8.61
N GLY A 51 15.77 -4.40 8.48
CA GLY A 51 14.53 -4.75 9.17
C GLY A 51 13.23 -4.56 8.37
N VAL A 52 13.28 -4.05 7.16
CA VAL A 52 12.09 -3.91 6.30
C VAL A 52 11.56 -5.29 5.88
N ARG A 53 10.25 -5.46 5.93
CA ARG A 53 9.56 -6.72 5.53
C ARG A 53 8.45 -6.49 4.51
N SER A 54 8.04 -5.24 4.26
CA SER A 54 6.94 -4.90 3.35
C SER A 54 7.46 -4.02 2.22
N PHE A 55 7.26 -4.47 0.98
CA PHE A 55 7.76 -3.83 -0.23
C PHE A 55 6.62 -3.50 -1.19
N GLY A 56 6.66 -2.30 -1.78
CA GLY A 56 5.66 -1.82 -2.73
C GLY A 56 6.20 -1.76 -4.16
N GLU A 57 5.47 -2.38 -5.09
CA GLU A 57 5.80 -2.39 -6.52
C GLU A 57 4.70 -1.75 -7.37
N ASN A 58 5.10 -1.02 -8.40
CA ASN A 58 4.16 -0.44 -9.35
C ASN A 58 3.96 -1.33 -10.58
N TYR A 59 4.94 -2.13 -10.93
CA TYR A 59 4.98 -2.91 -12.16
C TYR A 59 4.99 -4.41 -11.84
N VAL A 60 3.98 -5.13 -12.34
CA VAL A 60 3.76 -6.54 -11.98
C VAL A 60 4.96 -7.42 -12.34
N GLN A 61 5.48 -7.28 -13.58
CA GLN A 61 6.61 -8.09 -14.04
C GLN A 61 7.86 -7.87 -13.20
N GLU A 62 8.24 -6.60 -13.01
CA GLU A 62 9.40 -6.22 -12.19
C GLU A 62 9.29 -6.78 -10.76
N GLY A 63 8.09 -6.67 -10.14
CA GLY A 63 7.85 -7.21 -8.81
C GLY A 63 8.06 -8.73 -8.76
N VAL A 64 7.48 -9.46 -9.71
CA VAL A 64 7.60 -10.93 -9.77
C VAL A 64 9.05 -11.37 -10.00
N GLU A 65 9.78 -10.72 -10.92
CA GLU A 65 11.20 -11.01 -11.16
C GLU A 65 12.03 -10.85 -9.87
N LYS A 66 11.79 -9.77 -9.10
CA LYS A 66 12.45 -9.57 -7.80
C LYS A 66 12.10 -10.66 -6.79
N MET A 67 10.81 -11.02 -6.69
CA MET A 67 10.36 -12.08 -5.77
C MET A 67 11.03 -13.42 -6.09
N LEU A 68 11.10 -13.79 -7.36
CA LEU A 68 11.73 -15.04 -7.81
C LEU A 68 13.23 -15.01 -7.54
N THR A 69 13.93 -13.94 -7.91
CA THR A 69 15.36 -13.77 -7.64
C THR A 69 15.67 -13.83 -6.14
N LEU A 70 14.85 -13.18 -5.30
CA LEU A 70 15.04 -13.23 -3.84
C LEU A 70 14.77 -14.63 -3.27
N ARG A 71 13.83 -15.38 -3.84
CA ARG A 71 13.58 -16.76 -3.43
C ARG A 71 14.75 -17.68 -3.73
N GLU A 72 15.46 -17.44 -4.82
CA GLU A 72 16.67 -18.19 -5.20
C GLU A 72 17.88 -17.81 -4.34
N LEU A 73 18.10 -16.50 -4.13
CA LEU A 73 19.26 -15.99 -3.40
C LEU A 73 19.15 -16.19 -1.88
N GLU A 74 17.95 -15.98 -1.33
CA GLU A 74 17.70 -15.94 0.12
C GLU A 74 16.39 -16.66 0.48
N PRO A 75 16.29 -17.98 0.28
CA PRO A 75 15.05 -18.75 0.51
C PRO A 75 14.56 -18.66 1.94
N GLY A 76 15.47 -18.52 2.93
CA GLY A 76 15.11 -18.39 4.34
C GLY A 76 14.43 -17.07 4.71
N ILE A 77 14.62 -16.03 3.92
CA ILE A 77 14.07 -14.69 4.16
C ILE A 77 12.85 -14.44 3.28
N SER A 78 12.84 -14.94 2.05
CA SER A 78 11.82 -14.64 1.04
C SER A 78 10.40 -14.90 1.53
N GLY A 79 10.17 -15.96 2.29
CA GLY A 79 8.87 -16.32 2.86
C GLY A 79 8.38 -15.38 3.97
N SER A 80 9.23 -14.51 4.51
CA SER A 80 8.88 -13.53 5.54
C SER A 80 8.56 -12.14 4.97
N LEU A 81 8.77 -11.93 3.66
CA LEU A 81 8.50 -10.67 2.99
C LEU A 81 7.05 -10.57 2.55
N GLN A 82 6.51 -9.37 2.60
CA GLN A 82 5.18 -9.03 2.07
C GLN A 82 5.32 -8.13 0.84
N TRP A 83 4.65 -8.54 -0.22
CA TRP A 83 4.70 -7.82 -1.49
C TRP A 83 3.37 -7.16 -1.81
N HIS A 84 3.41 -5.85 -1.99
CA HIS A 84 2.25 -5.01 -2.22
C HIS A 84 2.28 -4.46 -3.65
N LEU A 85 1.25 -4.77 -4.44
CA LEU A 85 1.01 -4.05 -5.69
C LEU A 85 0.33 -2.72 -5.37
N ILE A 86 1.01 -1.62 -5.69
CA ILE A 86 0.52 -0.25 -5.45
C ILE A 86 0.34 0.55 -6.75
N GLY A 87 0.68 -0.05 -7.90
CA GLY A 87 0.44 0.49 -9.23
C GLY A 87 -0.89 0.01 -9.84
N PRO A 88 -1.30 0.59 -10.98
CA PRO A 88 -2.55 0.21 -11.64
C PRO A 88 -2.52 -1.25 -12.12
N LEU A 89 -3.63 -1.97 -11.92
CA LEU A 89 -3.75 -3.37 -12.30
C LEU A 89 -4.59 -3.56 -13.56
N GLN A 90 -3.93 -4.01 -14.63
CA GLN A 90 -4.60 -4.41 -15.86
C GLN A 90 -5.25 -5.81 -15.72
N SER A 91 -6.41 -6.01 -16.37
CA SER A 91 -7.17 -7.27 -16.25
C SER A 91 -6.39 -8.52 -16.73
N ASN A 92 -5.47 -8.39 -17.69
CA ASN A 92 -4.63 -9.48 -18.17
C ASN A 92 -3.48 -9.86 -17.24
N LYS A 93 -3.23 -9.09 -16.20
CA LYS A 93 -2.17 -9.33 -15.19
C LYS A 93 -2.71 -9.86 -13.86
N THR A 94 -4.04 -9.97 -13.69
CA THR A 94 -4.66 -10.38 -12.41
C THR A 94 -4.22 -11.75 -11.94
N ARG A 95 -4.03 -12.74 -12.85
CA ARG A 95 -3.55 -14.08 -12.47
C ARG A 95 -2.17 -14.04 -11.81
N VAL A 96 -1.21 -13.40 -12.47
CA VAL A 96 0.16 -13.29 -11.96
C VAL A 96 0.18 -12.56 -10.60
N VAL A 97 -0.65 -11.52 -10.44
CA VAL A 97 -0.76 -10.82 -9.17
C VAL A 97 -1.38 -11.70 -8.09
N ALA A 98 -2.45 -12.43 -8.41
CA ALA A 98 -3.10 -13.35 -7.49
C ALA A 98 -2.16 -14.48 -7.01
N GLU A 99 -1.23 -14.92 -7.84
CA GLU A 99 -0.29 -16.01 -7.52
C GLU A 99 0.93 -15.56 -6.71
N HIS A 100 1.34 -14.28 -6.81
CA HIS A 100 2.63 -13.84 -6.27
C HIS A 100 2.56 -12.76 -5.20
N PHE A 101 1.56 -11.85 -5.24
CA PHE A 101 1.47 -10.75 -4.31
C PHE A 101 0.66 -11.11 -3.06
N ASP A 102 0.94 -10.40 -1.95
CA ASP A 102 0.21 -10.52 -0.69
C ASP A 102 -0.85 -9.44 -0.54
N TRP A 103 -0.63 -8.27 -1.17
CA TRP A 103 -1.51 -7.12 -1.13
C TRP A 103 -1.72 -6.49 -2.49
N VAL A 104 -2.94 -5.95 -2.72
CA VAL A 104 -3.26 -5.07 -3.85
C VAL A 104 -3.96 -3.83 -3.34
N HIS A 105 -3.39 -2.65 -3.59
CA HIS A 105 -3.92 -1.37 -3.08
C HIS A 105 -4.85 -0.65 -4.04
N THR A 106 -5.01 -1.17 -5.25
CA THR A 106 -5.57 -0.42 -6.39
C THR A 106 -6.85 -1.05 -6.93
N ILE A 107 -7.70 -1.57 -6.03
CA ILE A 107 -9.01 -2.07 -6.45
C ILE A 107 -9.96 -0.90 -6.67
N ASP A 108 -10.38 -0.72 -7.91
CA ASP A 108 -11.26 0.36 -8.35
C ASP A 108 -12.55 -0.13 -9.02
N ARG A 109 -12.72 -1.46 -9.19
CA ARG A 109 -13.91 -2.07 -9.81
C ARG A 109 -14.07 -3.54 -9.45
N VAL A 110 -15.30 -3.99 -9.36
CA VAL A 110 -15.68 -5.37 -9.00
C VAL A 110 -15.01 -6.40 -9.90
N LYS A 111 -14.96 -6.16 -11.22
CA LYS A 111 -14.38 -7.10 -12.20
C LYS A 111 -12.93 -7.48 -11.91
N ILE A 112 -12.09 -6.54 -11.43
CA ILE A 112 -10.71 -6.83 -11.06
C ILE A 112 -10.68 -7.69 -9.80
N ALA A 113 -11.47 -7.35 -8.78
CA ALA A 113 -11.57 -8.11 -7.54
C ALA A 113 -12.05 -9.56 -7.79
N GLN A 114 -13.08 -9.75 -8.61
CA GLN A 114 -13.58 -11.08 -8.99
C GLN A 114 -12.48 -11.93 -9.62
N ARG A 115 -11.77 -11.39 -10.61
CA ARG A 115 -10.66 -12.10 -11.28
C ARG A 115 -9.54 -12.45 -10.29
N LEU A 116 -9.18 -11.57 -9.40
CA LEU A 116 -8.18 -11.86 -8.36
C LEU A 116 -8.65 -12.98 -7.43
N SER A 117 -9.90 -12.94 -6.97
CA SER A 117 -10.49 -13.98 -6.13
C SER A 117 -10.53 -15.36 -6.80
N GLU A 118 -11.01 -15.41 -8.06
CA GLU A 118 -11.10 -16.64 -8.85
C GLU A 118 -9.73 -17.26 -9.16
N GLN A 119 -8.70 -16.40 -9.29
CA GLN A 119 -7.36 -16.79 -9.70
C GLN A 119 -6.39 -16.99 -8.52
N ARG A 120 -6.79 -16.62 -7.30
CA ARG A 120 -5.98 -16.83 -6.09
C ARG A 120 -5.90 -18.32 -5.77
N PRO A 121 -4.70 -18.93 -5.73
CA PRO A 121 -4.55 -20.33 -5.36
C PRO A 121 -5.10 -20.62 -3.97
N VAL A 122 -5.88 -21.70 -3.83
CA VAL A 122 -6.55 -22.04 -2.55
C VAL A 122 -5.61 -22.40 -1.41
N ASN A 123 -4.37 -22.76 -1.73
CA ASN A 123 -3.31 -23.04 -0.74
C ASN A 123 -2.59 -21.77 -0.25
N LEU A 124 -2.85 -20.62 -0.86
CA LEU A 124 -2.35 -19.33 -0.38
C LEU A 124 -3.37 -18.66 0.54
N ARG A 125 -2.87 -17.83 1.47
CA ARG A 125 -3.75 -16.98 2.28
C ARG A 125 -4.57 -16.06 1.39
N PRO A 126 -5.79 -15.66 1.78
CA PRO A 126 -6.56 -14.67 1.03
C PRO A 126 -5.73 -13.43 0.74
N LEU A 127 -5.84 -12.93 -0.49
CA LEU A 127 -5.14 -11.73 -0.95
C LEU A 127 -5.71 -10.52 -0.21
N GLN A 128 -4.85 -9.76 0.47
CA GLN A 128 -5.25 -8.54 1.14
C GLN A 128 -5.49 -7.44 0.11
N VAL A 129 -6.63 -6.76 0.19
CA VAL A 129 -6.97 -5.73 -0.81
C VAL A 129 -7.42 -4.43 -0.17
N LEU A 130 -7.10 -3.30 -0.82
CA LEU A 130 -7.60 -1.98 -0.48
C LEU A 130 -8.37 -1.42 -1.67
N LEU A 131 -9.42 -0.65 -1.41
CA LEU A 131 -10.11 0.13 -2.43
C LEU A 131 -9.33 1.42 -2.68
N GLN A 132 -9.07 1.72 -3.93
CA GLN A 132 -8.46 3.00 -4.32
C GLN A 132 -9.54 4.07 -4.43
N ILE A 133 -9.41 5.12 -3.64
CA ILE A 133 -10.35 6.24 -3.57
C ILE A 133 -9.75 7.46 -4.28
N ASN A 134 -10.48 7.99 -5.24
CA ASN A 134 -10.21 9.26 -5.89
C ASN A 134 -10.87 10.39 -5.09
N VAL A 135 -10.16 10.86 -4.06
CA VAL A 135 -10.71 11.81 -3.08
C VAL A 135 -10.71 13.25 -3.58
N ASP A 136 -9.83 13.60 -4.52
CA ASP A 136 -9.71 14.95 -5.10
C ASP A 136 -10.54 15.12 -6.39
N GLY A 137 -11.23 14.08 -6.86
CA GLY A 137 -12.07 14.12 -8.04
C GLY A 137 -11.30 14.28 -9.37
N SER A 138 -9.99 14.04 -9.37
CA SER A 138 -9.16 14.16 -10.56
C SER A 138 -9.59 13.17 -11.65
N THR A 139 -9.90 13.67 -12.84
CA THR A 139 -10.31 12.81 -13.98
C THR A 139 -9.15 12.03 -14.61
N GLN A 140 -7.91 12.37 -14.25
CA GLN A 140 -6.70 11.73 -14.76
C GLN A 140 -6.20 10.58 -13.89
N LYS A 141 -6.83 10.36 -12.71
CA LYS A 141 -6.42 9.34 -11.76
C LYS A 141 -7.38 8.16 -11.72
N SER A 142 -6.80 6.98 -11.47
CA SER A 142 -7.56 5.79 -11.11
C SER A 142 -8.16 5.93 -9.71
N GLY A 143 -9.17 5.15 -9.42
CA GLY A 143 -9.87 5.12 -8.15
C GLY A 143 -11.35 5.44 -8.34
N ILE A 144 -12.16 5.00 -7.39
CA ILE A 144 -13.60 5.25 -7.37
C ILE A 144 -13.92 6.54 -6.64
N ALA A 145 -15.05 7.14 -6.98
CA ALA A 145 -15.58 8.26 -6.20
C ALA A 145 -15.94 7.81 -4.77
N PRO A 146 -15.81 8.69 -3.75
CA PRO A 146 -16.16 8.34 -2.37
C PRO A 146 -17.59 7.83 -2.20
N GLY A 147 -18.54 8.29 -3.05
CA GLY A 147 -19.95 7.85 -3.02
C GLY A 147 -20.16 6.39 -3.37
N ASP A 148 -19.29 5.80 -4.20
CA ASP A 148 -19.41 4.41 -4.68
C ASP A 148 -18.66 3.42 -3.77
N ALA A 149 -17.95 3.91 -2.74
CA ALA A 149 -17.03 3.11 -1.96
C ALA A 149 -17.72 2.01 -1.12
N LEU A 150 -18.91 2.28 -0.57
CA LEU A 150 -19.65 1.29 0.22
C LEU A 150 -20.12 0.11 -0.64
N ASP A 151 -20.68 0.38 -1.81
CA ASP A 151 -21.17 -0.67 -2.70
C ASP A 151 -20.02 -1.56 -3.19
N LEU A 152 -18.89 -0.95 -3.56
CA LEU A 152 -17.69 -1.71 -3.94
C LEU A 152 -17.14 -2.49 -2.75
N ALA A 153 -17.13 -1.93 -1.53
CA ALA A 153 -16.67 -2.61 -0.33
C ALA A 153 -17.50 -3.86 -0.03
N LEU A 154 -18.83 -3.76 -0.10
CA LEU A 154 -19.74 -4.89 0.08
C LEU A 154 -19.51 -5.98 -0.98
N ALA A 155 -19.39 -5.59 -2.25
CA ALA A 155 -19.14 -6.53 -3.34
C ALA A 155 -17.79 -7.24 -3.20
N VAL A 156 -16.72 -6.54 -2.82
CA VAL A 156 -15.38 -7.10 -2.66
C VAL A 156 -15.26 -7.98 -1.42
N SER A 157 -15.86 -7.59 -0.30
CA SER A 157 -15.83 -8.36 0.94
C SER A 157 -16.58 -9.70 0.86
N ALA A 158 -17.46 -9.88 -0.11
CA ALA A 158 -18.16 -11.15 -0.37
C ALA A 158 -17.30 -12.17 -1.16
N LEU A 159 -16.10 -11.78 -1.65
CA LEU A 159 -15.26 -12.64 -2.48
C LEU A 159 -14.34 -13.53 -1.61
N PRO A 160 -14.41 -14.88 -1.74
CA PRO A 160 -13.88 -15.81 -0.73
C PRO A 160 -12.36 -15.82 -0.60
N GLN A 161 -11.62 -15.52 -1.67
CA GLN A 161 -10.15 -15.53 -1.70
C GLN A 161 -9.54 -14.12 -1.53
N LEU A 162 -10.37 -13.14 -1.17
CA LEU A 162 -9.94 -11.78 -0.85
C LEU A 162 -10.24 -11.45 0.61
N ARG A 163 -9.42 -10.59 1.18
CA ARG A 163 -9.70 -9.94 2.44
C ARG A 163 -9.63 -8.42 2.25
N LEU A 164 -10.78 -7.77 2.28
CA LEU A 164 -10.83 -6.32 2.24
C LEU A 164 -10.32 -5.75 3.58
N ARG A 165 -9.25 -4.95 3.51
CA ARG A 165 -8.59 -4.39 4.69
C ARG A 165 -8.85 -2.90 4.88
N GLY A 166 -9.21 -2.18 3.84
CA GLY A 166 -9.40 -0.74 3.96
C GLY A 166 -9.30 0.02 2.66
N LEU A 167 -8.77 1.24 2.75
CA LEU A 167 -8.74 2.19 1.66
C LEU A 167 -7.30 2.65 1.34
N MET A 168 -7.07 2.97 0.08
CA MET A 168 -5.87 3.65 -0.39
C MET A 168 -6.24 4.94 -1.08
N SER A 169 -5.48 6.00 -0.84
CA SER A 169 -5.61 7.24 -1.61
C SER A 169 -4.25 7.86 -1.90
N MET A 170 -4.20 8.59 -3.01
CA MET A 170 -3.04 9.33 -3.48
C MET A 170 -3.53 10.62 -4.16
N PRO A 171 -3.94 11.62 -3.38
CA PRO A 171 -4.37 12.91 -3.92
C PRO A 171 -3.23 13.61 -4.66
N ASP A 172 -3.57 14.60 -5.49
CA ASP A 172 -2.56 15.47 -6.10
C ASP A 172 -1.83 16.27 -5.03
N PRO A 173 -0.51 16.49 -5.20
CA PRO A 173 0.22 17.34 -4.28
C PRO A 173 -0.45 18.71 -4.17
N GLN A 174 -0.78 19.11 -2.95
CA GLN A 174 -1.34 20.43 -2.66
C GLN A 174 -0.22 21.37 -2.20
N ALA A 175 -0.35 22.65 -2.53
CA ALA A 175 0.58 23.67 -2.03
C ALA A 175 0.39 23.93 -0.52
N ASP A 176 -0.78 23.58 0.03
CA ASP A 176 -1.14 23.76 1.44
C ASP A 176 -1.23 22.41 2.14
N ALA A 177 -0.40 22.20 3.16
CA ALA A 177 -0.35 21.02 4.01
C ALA A 177 -1.72 20.75 4.69
N LYS A 178 -2.42 21.80 5.11
CA LYS A 178 -3.75 21.68 5.72
C LYS A 178 -4.76 21.08 4.75
N LYS A 179 -4.76 21.52 3.48
CA LYS A 179 -5.63 20.96 2.46
C LYS A 179 -5.31 19.50 2.17
N THR A 180 -4.02 19.15 2.13
CA THR A 180 -3.57 17.75 2.00
C THR A 180 -4.11 16.90 3.16
N GLN A 181 -3.98 17.37 4.40
CA GLN A 181 -4.51 16.70 5.58
C GLN A 181 -6.04 16.55 5.53
N GLU A 182 -6.77 17.57 5.07
CA GLU A 182 -8.21 17.53 4.90
C GLU A 182 -8.65 16.44 3.91
N LEU A 183 -7.97 16.31 2.76
CA LEU A 183 -8.24 15.25 1.79
C LEU A 183 -8.03 13.85 2.40
N TYR A 184 -6.93 13.64 3.13
CA TYR A 184 -6.70 12.37 3.82
C TYR A 184 -7.71 12.11 4.95
N SER A 185 -8.16 13.15 5.66
CA SER A 185 -9.19 13.03 6.68
C SER A 185 -10.53 12.57 6.11
N GLN A 186 -10.90 13.03 4.92
CA GLN A 186 -12.09 12.55 4.21
C GLN A 186 -12.03 11.05 3.91
N VAL A 187 -10.85 10.51 3.57
CA VAL A 187 -10.67 9.05 3.34
C VAL A 187 -10.83 8.28 4.66
N ARG A 188 -10.31 8.80 5.77
CA ARG A 188 -10.51 8.20 7.10
C ARG A 188 -11.98 8.19 7.51
N GLU A 189 -12.66 9.31 7.32
CA GLU A 189 -14.11 9.43 7.61
C GLU A 189 -14.93 8.47 6.75
N LEU A 190 -14.57 8.33 5.46
CA LEU A 190 -15.20 7.37 4.57
C LEU A 190 -15.04 5.93 5.09
N MET A 191 -13.84 5.54 5.51
CA MET A 191 -13.62 4.22 6.13
C MET A 191 -14.45 4.06 7.40
N GLY A 192 -14.56 5.10 8.23
CA GLY A 192 -15.42 5.12 9.41
C GLY A 192 -16.90 4.87 9.08
N ARG A 193 -17.41 5.52 8.03
CA ARG A 193 -18.80 5.29 7.55
C ARG A 193 -19.00 3.86 7.03
N ILE A 194 -18.05 3.31 6.28
CA ILE A 194 -18.10 1.91 5.82
C ILE A 194 -18.16 0.96 7.02
N ASN A 195 -17.32 1.17 8.04
CA ASN A 195 -17.27 0.35 9.24
C ASN A 195 -18.55 0.42 10.10
N GLN A 196 -19.38 1.45 9.96
CA GLN A 196 -20.69 1.54 10.61
C GLN A 196 -21.73 0.62 9.96
N HIS A 197 -21.50 0.15 8.75
CA HIS A 197 -22.42 -0.79 8.10
C HIS A 197 -22.39 -2.15 8.81
N PRO A 198 -23.53 -2.79 9.10
CA PRO A 198 -23.62 -4.04 9.87
C PRO A 198 -22.73 -5.18 9.33
N HIS A 199 -22.51 -5.23 8.03
CA HIS A 199 -21.65 -6.22 7.38
C HIS A 199 -20.21 -6.19 7.93
N PHE A 200 -19.67 -5.02 8.27
CA PHE A 200 -18.31 -4.83 8.76
C PHE A 200 -18.20 -4.85 10.30
N ALA A 201 -19.29 -5.10 11.02
CA ALA A 201 -19.29 -5.06 12.49
C ALA A 201 -18.36 -6.11 13.13
N ARG A 202 -18.20 -7.28 12.50
CA ARG A 202 -17.34 -8.35 13.01
C ARG A 202 -15.90 -8.26 12.51
N GLU A 203 -15.69 -7.70 11.34
CA GLU A 203 -14.39 -7.57 10.70
C GLU A 203 -14.28 -6.17 10.07
N PRO A 204 -14.03 -5.14 10.90
CA PRO A 204 -13.93 -3.77 10.42
C PRO A 204 -12.67 -3.56 9.58
N LEU A 205 -12.75 -2.64 8.65
CA LEU A 205 -11.59 -2.18 7.89
C LEU A 205 -10.62 -1.48 8.83
N ASP A 206 -9.33 -1.78 8.70
CA ASP A 206 -8.28 -1.36 9.64
C ASP A 206 -7.09 -0.65 8.98
N THR A 207 -7.03 -0.60 7.66
CA THR A 207 -5.87 -0.13 6.92
C THR A 207 -6.17 1.11 6.08
N LEU A 208 -5.39 2.17 6.31
CA LEU A 208 -5.36 3.39 5.50
C LEU A 208 -3.97 3.54 4.89
N SER A 209 -3.83 3.18 3.60
CA SER A 209 -2.61 3.37 2.83
C SER A 209 -2.60 4.76 2.22
N MET A 210 -1.97 5.71 2.90
CA MET A 210 -1.93 7.14 2.55
C MET A 210 -0.57 7.73 2.91
N GLY A 211 -0.15 8.74 2.16
CA GLY A 211 1.10 9.47 2.40
C GLY A 211 2.32 8.87 1.71
N MET A 212 3.14 9.77 1.23
CA MET A 212 4.45 9.55 0.61
C MET A 212 5.48 10.47 1.26
N SER A 213 6.73 10.51 0.74
CA SER A 213 7.81 11.30 1.34
C SER A 213 7.49 12.79 1.54
N GLY A 214 6.62 13.38 0.73
CA GLY A 214 6.33 14.82 0.77
C GLY A 214 5.12 15.20 1.63
N ASP A 215 4.29 14.24 2.03
CA ASP A 215 3.01 14.46 2.71
C ASP A 215 2.74 13.42 3.80
N MET A 216 3.82 12.77 4.26
CA MET A 216 3.75 11.69 5.25
C MET A 216 3.15 12.16 6.57
N CYS A 217 3.54 13.34 7.02
CA CYS A 217 3.12 13.87 8.32
C CYS A 217 1.63 14.22 8.33
N GLU A 218 1.13 14.81 7.24
CA GLU A 218 -0.27 15.13 7.01
C GLU A 218 -1.13 13.85 6.95
N ALA A 219 -0.61 12.82 6.26
CA ALA A 219 -1.28 11.51 6.20
C ALA A 219 -1.33 10.85 7.58
N ILE A 220 -0.24 10.90 8.36
CA ILE A 220 -0.20 10.40 9.74
C ILE A 220 -1.19 11.18 10.62
N ALA A 221 -1.22 12.50 10.53
CA ALA A 221 -2.20 13.34 11.24
C ALA A 221 -3.65 12.92 10.93
N ALA A 222 -3.92 12.62 9.66
CA ALA A 222 -5.24 12.18 9.20
C ALA A 222 -5.56 10.71 9.55
N GLY A 223 -4.63 9.94 10.09
CA GLY A 223 -4.89 8.57 10.53
C GLY A 223 -4.29 7.46 9.67
N ALA A 224 -3.35 7.74 8.74
CA ALA A 224 -2.66 6.72 7.97
C ALA A 224 -2.12 5.59 8.86
N THR A 225 -2.31 4.35 8.45
CA THR A 225 -1.74 3.15 9.10
C THR A 225 -0.60 2.55 8.27
N MET A 226 -0.43 3.04 7.04
CA MET A 226 0.64 2.63 6.14
C MET A 226 1.08 3.83 5.29
N VAL A 227 2.38 4.14 5.32
CA VAL A 227 3.00 5.19 4.50
C VAL A 227 3.91 4.57 3.44
N ARG A 228 3.91 5.10 2.21
CA ARG A 228 4.59 4.53 1.04
C ARG A 228 5.81 5.37 0.67
N ILE A 229 6.99 4.94 1.08
CA ILE A 229 8.22 5.72 0.93
C ILE A 229 9.18 5.03 -0.04
N GLY A 230 9.51 5.70 -1.13
CA GLY A 230 10.48 5.23 -2.14
C GLY A 230 11.81 5.95 -2.05
N ARG A 231 11.89 7.18 -2.53
CA ARG A 231 13.13 7.97 -2.56
C ARG A 231 13.75 8.18 -1.18
N GLY A 232 12.95 8.32 -0.16
CA GLY A 232 13.45 8.44 1.21
C GLY A 232 14.21 7.20 1.68
N VAL A 233 13.80 5.99 1.25
CA VAL A 233 14.48 4.72 1.58
C VAL A 233 15.68 4.48 0.66
N PHE A 234 15.48 4.48 -0.65
CA PHE A 234 16.44 3.99 -1.64
C PHE A 234 17.30 5.09 -2.29
N GLY A 235 17.04 6.35 -1.97
CA GLY A 235 17.74 7.48 -2.59
C GLY A 235 17.17 7.88 -3.96
N ILE A 236 17.89 8.81 -4.62
CA ILE A 236 17.57 9.25 -5.98
C ILE A 236 17.96 8.10 -6.94
N ARG A 237 17.02 7.69 -7.77
CA ARG A 237 17.21 6.64 -8.75
C ARG A 237 17.80 7.19 -10.03
N PRO A 238 18.74 6.49 -10.69
CA PRO A 238 19.13 6.88 -12.05
C PRO A 238 17.88 6.78 -12.94
N VAL A 239 17.66 7.82 -13.73
CA VAL A 239 16.64 7.81 -14.79
C VAL A 239 17.07 6.74 -15.78
N GLN A 240 16.31 5.66 -15.91
CA GLN A 240 16.50 4.74 -17.03
C GLN A 240 16.05 5.50 -18.28
N GLY A 241 17.05 5.86 -19.13
CA GLY A 241 16.84 6.40 -20.46
C GLY A 241 16.21 5.37 -21.40
#